data_da437e75ec6c3f8a91eb6ed2046a6dc1
#
_entry.id   da437e75ec6c3f8a91eb6ed2046a6dc1
#
_cell.length_a   1.000
_cell.length_b   1.000
_cell.length_c   1.000
_cell.angle_alpha   90.00
_cell.angle_beta   90.00
_cell.angle_gamma   90.00
#
_symmetry.space_group_name_H-M   'P 1'
#
loop_
_entity.id
_entity.type
_entity.pdbx_description
1 polymer ?
#
loop_
_entity_poly.entity_id
_entity_poly.type
_entity_poly.pdbx_seq_one_letter_code
_entity_poly.pdbx_strand_id
1 'polypeptide(L)'
;MKVINGGVTAAKGFQAAGIAAGIKKGNAKDMAMIYSTVPCMAAGTFTTNVVKAAPVKWDQQIVYHAPAAQAVVCNSGIANACTGEEGYGYCKKTAQAAAEILGIPEDSVLVASTGVIGKQLPMDILEAGVKKMVPLLSESEVAGTLAAESIMTTDTVKKEIAVETEIDGKKVTIGGMCKGSGMIHPNMCTMLGFVTTDVNISKELLQEALSDSVKDTYNMVSVDGDTSTNDTVLLLANGQAGNAEIQEKNEDYEKFAEALGYVNTWLAKHIAADGEGATALFEVKVIHAANKEQAVTLSKSIITSNLTKAAIFGHDANWGRILCAMGYSGAQFDPEKVDLYFESAAGSLKIIEDGVATGYSEEEATKILSEKEVTAVADIKMGEACATAWGCDLTYDYVKINADYRS
;
A
#
# COMPACT_ATOMS: atom_id res chain seq x y z
N MET A 1 -21.23 -2.89 4.28
CA MET A 1 -20.10 -1.96 4.43
C MET A 1 -20.44 -0.58 3.87
N LYS A 2 -19.89 0.52 4.45
CA LYS A 2 -20.12 1.91 4.04
C LYS A 2 -18.79 2.67 4.13
N VAL A 3 -18.42 3.40 3.06
CA VAL A 3 -17.29 4.34 3.08
C VAL A 3 -17.66 5.57 3.89
N ILE A 4 -16.76 6.01 4.76
CA ILE A 4 -16.89 7.20 5.61
C ILE A 4 -15.66 8.10 5.43
N ASN A 5 -15.74 9.34 5.89
CA ASN A 5 -14.60 10.24 5.95
C ASN A 5 -13.61 9.80 7.02
N GLY A 6 -12.33 10.10 6.78
CA GLY A 6 -11.24 9.85 7.72
C GLY A 6 -10.22 8.82 7.22
N GLY A 7 -9.30 8.50 8.09
CA GLY A 7 -8.21 7.55 7.90
C GLY A 7 -7.96 6.80 9.21
N VAL A 8 -6.71 6.75 9.67
CA VAL A 8 -6.29 5.99 10.86
C VAL A 8 -6.93 6.42 12.18
N THR A 9 -7.55 7.59 12.25
CA THR A 9 -8.28 8.08 13.44
C THR A 9 -9.77 7.78 13.39
N ALA A 10 -10.28 7.14 12.34
CA ALA A 10 -11.72 6.85 12.22
C ALA A 10 -12.16 5.73 13.17
N ALA A 11 -11.33 4.74 13.43
CA ALA A 11 -11.62 3.68 14.39
C ALA A 11 -11.53 4.20 15.82
N LYS A 12 -12.49 3.78 16.66
CA LYS A 12 -12.62 4.25 18.04
C LYS A 12 -11.33 4.02 18.85
N GLY A 13 -10.91 5.05 19.60
CA GLY A 13 -9.76 5.00 20.51
C GLY A 13 -8.40 5.13 19.80
N PHE A 14 -8.37 5.43 18.50
CA PHE A 14 -7.14 5.78 17.79
C PHE A 14 -6.97 7.28 17.66
N GLN A 15 -5.78 7.74 17.99
CA GLN A 15 -5.34 9.12 17.88
C GLN A 15 -4.17 9.21 16.91
N ALA A 16 -3.97 10.34 16.27
CA ALA A 16 -2.82 10.59 15.43
C ALA A 16 -2.27 12.01 15.61
N ALA A 17 -1.05 12.21 15.16
CA ALA A 17 -0.42 13.52 15.01
C ALA A 17 0.54 13.50 13.84
N GLY A 18 0.70 14.65 13.17
CA GLY A 18 1.68 14.84 12.11
C GLY A 18 2.30 16.24 12.19
N ILE A 19 3.64 16.33 12.11
CA ILE A 19 4.38 17.58 12.26
C ILE A 19 5.53 17.73 11.27
N ALA A 20 6.03 18.94 11.12
CA ALA A 20 7.34 19.25 10.57
C ALA A 20 8.34 19.29 11.75
N ALA A 21 9.12 18.22 11.91
CA ALA A 21 10.15 18.13 12.95
C ALA A 21 11.47 18.77 12.49
N GLY A 22 11.75 18.80 11.19
CA GLY A 22 12.96 19.37 10.59
C GLY A 22 13.91 18.35 9.99
N ILE A 23 13.45 17.14 9.70
CA ILE A 23 14.19 16.12 8.95
C ILE A 23 14.26 16.51 7.48
N LYS A 24 13.13 16.95 6.91
CA LYS A 24 13.03 17.48 5.56
C LYS A 24 13.31 18.99 5.52
N LYS A 25 13.78 19.46 4.38
CA LYS A 25 13.95 20.91 4.13
C LYS A 25 12.60 21.61 3.92
N GLY A 26 12.57 22.94 4.09
CA GLY A 26 11.42 23.76 3.71
C GLY A 26 10.21 23.64 4.64
N ASN A 27 10.38 23.19 5.88
CA ASN A 27 9.30 23.02 6.86
C ASN A 27 8.21 22.05 6.39
N ALA A 28 8.54 21.10 5.51
CA ALA A 28 7.64 20.03 5.10
C ALA A 28 7.37 19.07 6.28
N LYS A 29 6.15 18.56 6.37
CA LYS A 29 5.81 17.54 7.38
C LYS A 29 6.65 16.28 7.17
N ASP A 30 7.18 15.72 8.25
CA ASP A 30 8.18 14.64 8.18
C ASP A 30 8.15 13.65 9.36
N MET A 31 7.29 13.88 10.35
CA MET A 31 7.04 12.91 11.42
C MET A 31 5.56 12.73 11.68
N ALA A 32 5.14 11.47 11.84
CA ALA A 32 3.79 11.06 12.20
C ALA A 32 3.82 10.13 13.41
N MET A 33 2.74 10.17 14.20
CA MET A 33 2.45 9.22 15.27
C MET A 33 1.02 8.75 15.17
N ILE A 34 0.81 7.43 15.30
CA ILE A 34 -0.50 6.81 15.53
C ILE A 34 -0.44 6.22 16.95
N TYR A 35 -1.47 6.42 17.74
CA TYR A 35 -1.55 5.94 19.09
C TYR A 35 -2.94 5.37 19.38
N SER A 36 -3.00 4.24 20.04
CA SER A 36 -4.24 3.69 20.60
C SER A 36 -4.31 3.94 22.09
N THR A 37 -5.47 4.35 22.56
CA THR A 37 -5.72 4.58 24.01
C THR A 37 -5.69 3.30 24.85
N VAL A 38 -5.72 2.13 24.19
CA VAL A 38 -5.58 0.81 24.83
C VAL A 38 -4.63 -0.07 23.99
N PRO A 39 -4.04 -1.13 24.56
CA PRO A 39 -3.21 -2.09 23.82
C PRO A 39 -3.97 -2.72 22.64
N CYS A 40 -3.28 -2.96 21.53
CA CYS A 40 -3.83 -3.54 20.29
C CYS A 40 -3.23 -4.90 20.01
N MET A 41 -4.01 -5.82 19.44
CA MET A 41 -3.45 -6.89 18.63
C MET A 41 -2.82 -6.26 17.37
N ALA A 42 -1.60 -6.68 17.06
CA ALA A 42 -0.85 -6.18 15.91
C ALA A 42 -0.59 -7.30 14.90
N ALA A 43 -0.84 -7.00 13.63
CA ALA A 43 -0.43 -7.80 12.49
C ALA A 43 0.48 -6.96 11.58
N GLY A 44 1.37 -7.62 10.85
CA GLY A 44 2.29 -6.91 9.94
C GLY A 44 2.73 -7.78 8.76
N THR A 45 2.91 -7.13 7.62
CA THR A 45 3.60 -7.70 6.47
C THR A 45 4.78 -6.81 6.10
N PHE A 46 5.88 -7.41 5.66
CA PHE A 46 7.16 -6.74 5.55
C PHE A 46 7.87 -7.12 4.25
N THR A 47 8.74 -6.24 3.76
CA THR A 47 9.54 -6.48 2.56
C THR A 47 10.29 -7.81 2.59
N THR A 48 10.28 -8.51 1.46
CA THR A 48 11.14 -9.70 1.23
C THR A 48 12.52 -9.35 0.72
N ASN A 49 12.80 -8.05 0.45
CA ASN A 49 14.15 -7.62 0.08
C ASN A 49 15.15 -8.08 1.15
N VAL A 50 16.24 -8.68 0.72
CA VAL A 50 17.29 -9.15 1.64
C VAL A 50 18.01 -7.98 2.34
N VAL A 51 18.01 -6.79 1.72
CA VAL A 51 18.49 -5.53 2.28
C VAL A 51 17.36 -4.89 3.07
N LYS A 52 17.08 -5.40 4.28
CA LYS A 52 16.02 -4.88 5.15
C LYS A 52 16.49 -3.70 5.96
N ALA A 53 15.68 -2.64 5.97
CA ALA A 53 15.89 -1.49 6.85
C ALA A 53 15.77 -1.87 8.33
N ALA A 54 16.39 -1.07 9.20
CA ALA A 54 16.35 -1.30 10.65
C ALA A 54 14.92 -1.31 11.22
N PRO A 55 13.99 -0.39 10.84
CA PRO A 55 12.61 -0.41 11.29
C PRO A 55 11.88 -1.72 10.99
N VAL A 56 12.11 -2.30 9.79
CA VAL A 56 11.49 -3.59 9.41
C VAL A 56 11.87 -4.70 10.40
N LYS A 57 13.16 -4.77 10.78
CA LYS A 57 13.64 -5.75 11.74
C LYS A 57 13.09 -5.51 13.15
N TRP A 58 12.98 -4.25 13.55
CA TRP A 58 12.41 -3.83 14.82
C TRP A 58 10.94 -4.23 14.92
N ASP A 59 10.14 -3.88 13.92
CA ASP A 59 8.71 -4.14 13.91
C ASP A 59 8.38 -5.63 13.84
N GLN A 60 9.19 -6.43 13.11
CA GLN A 60 9.05 -7.89 13.11
C GLN A 60 9.17 -8.50 14.52
N GLN A 61 10.08 -7.99 15.35
CA GLN A 61 10.21 -8.46 16.75
C GLN A 61 8.95 -8.16 17.55
N ILE A 62 8.38 -6.97 17.39
CA ILE A 62 7.17 -6.58 18.12
C ILE A 62 5.95 -7.35 17.62
N VAL A 63 5.71 -7.34 16.31
CA VAL A 63 4.52 -7.99 15.72
C VAL A 63 4.49 -9.49 16.03
N TYR A 64 5.63 -10.16 15.94
CA TYR A 64 5.64 -11.63 16.11
C TYR A 64 5.80 -12.09 17.55
N HIS A 65 6.40 -11.29 18.45
CA HIS A 65 6.79 -11.75 19.77
C HIS A 65 6.21 -10.94 20.93
N ALA A 66 5.86 -9.66 20.73
CA ALA A 66 5.23 -8.87 21.79
C ALA A 66 3.75 -9.24 21.96
N PRO A 67 3.21 -9.11 23.18
CA PRO A 67 1.80 -9.40 23.46
C PRO A 67 0.85 -8.40 22.80
N ALA A 68 1.28 -7.15 22.62
CA ALA A 68 0.48 -6.08 22.06
C ALA A 68 1.37 -4.97 21.48
N ALA A 69 0.83 -4.16 20.59
CA ALA A 69 1.39 -2.86 20.20
C ALA A 69 0.40 -1.74 20.59
N GLN A 70 0.89 -0.50 20.72
CA GLN A 70 0.03 0.61 21.12
C GLN A 70 0.33 1.92 20.40
N ALA A 71 1.54 2.06 19.85
CA ALA A 71 1.92 3.23 19.07
C ALA A 71 2.73 2.86 17.83
N VAL A 72 2.66 3.72 16.81
CA VAL A 72 3.53 3.71 15.65
C VAL A 72 4.15 5.09 15.52
N VAL A 73 5.48 5.17 15.43
CA VAL A 73 6.22 6.41 15.15
C VAL A 73 6.84 6.30 13.76
N CYS A 74 6.48 7.20 12.86
CA CYS A 74 7.00 7.20 11.50
C CYS A 74 7.77 8.49 11.20
N ASN A 75 8.91 8.37 10.52
CA ASN A 75 9.59 9.50 9.91
C ASN A 75 9.68 9.35 8.40
N SER A 76 9.66 10.48 7.69
CA SER A 76 9.94 10.56 6.26
C SER A 76 11.12 11.48 5.96
N GLY A 77 11.82 11.22 4.84
CA GLY A 77 13.03 11.91 4.42
C GLY A 77 14.31 11.09 4.59
N ILE A 78 14.38 10.16 5.55
CA ILE A 78 15.50 9.26 5.78
C ILE A 78 14.95 7.86 6.07
N ALA A 79 15.43 6.86 5.32
CA ALA A 79 14.91 5.49 5.34
C ALA A 79 15.40 4.64 6.52
N ASN A 80 16.48 5.03 7.19
CA ASN A 80 17.16 4.19 8.19
C ASN A 80 17.47 2.78 7.64
N ALA A 81 17.91 2.72 6.40
CA ALA A 81 18.33 1.51 5.70
C ALA A 81 19.82 1.59 5.38
N CYS A 82 20.53 0.46 5.42
CA CYS A 82 21.98 0.37 5.27
C CYS A 82 22.74 1.22 6.32
N THR A 83 22.22 1.30 7.54
CA THR A 83 22.74 2.13 8.66
C THR A 83 23.41 1.29 9.76
N GLY A 84 23.56 -0.01 9.52
CA GLY A 84 24.22 -0.94 10.45
C GLY A 84 23.48 -1.11 11.80
N GLU A 85 24.20 -1.53 12.82
CA GLU A 85 23.64 -1.70 14.16
C GLU A 85 23.22 -0.37 14.82
N GLU A 86 23.88 0.72 14.45
CA GLU A 86 23.54 2.05 14.93
C GLU A 86 22.09 2.42 14.51
N GLY A 87 21.72 2.12 13.26
CA GLY A 87 20.35 2.32 12.77
C GLY A 87 19.31 1.50 13.52
N TYR A 88 19.63 0.29 13.95
CA TYR A 88 18.75 -0.49 14.82
C TYR A 88 18.63 0.13 16.22
N GLY A 89 19.75 0.63 16.75
CA GLY A 89 19.77 1.40 18.00
C GLY A 89 18.90 2.67 17.94
N TYR A 90 18.76 3.30 16.77
CA TYR A 90 17.86 4.43 16.58
C TYR A 90 16.38 4.05 16.64
N CYS A 91 16.00 2.88 16.14
CA CYS A 91 14.63 2.37 16.33
C CYS A 91 14.31 2.23 17.82
N LYS A 92 15.23 1.62 18.57
CA LYS A 92 15.09 1.47 20.02
C LYS A 92 14.96 2.82 20.73
N LYS A 93 15.83 3.79 20.44
CA LYS A 93 15.78 5.14 21.05
C LYS A 93 14.48 5.87 20.71
N THR A 94 13.99 5.74 19.47
CA THR A 94 12.71 6.33 19.05
C THR A 94 11.54 5.72 19.82
N ALA A 95 11.53 4.39 19.95
CA ALA A 95 10.52 3.66 20.72
C ALA A 95 10.56 4.06 22.20
N GLN A 96 11.75 4.12 22.82
CA GLN A 96 11.94 4.57 24.21
C GLN A 96 11.40 5.98 24.43
N ALA A 97 11.76 6.92 23.55
CA ALA A 97 11.30 8.31 23.67
C ALA A 97 9.76 8.43 23.61
N ALA A 98 9.10 7.64 22.77
CA ALA A 98 7.63 7.61 22.69
C ALA A 98 7.02 6.91 23.91
N ALA A 99 7.53 5.74 24.28
CA ALA A 99 7.05 4.94 25.39
C ALA A 99 7.10 5.69 26.73
N GLU A 100 8.22 6.38 26.99
CA GLU A 100 8.41 7.18 28.21
C GLU A 100 7.33 8.26 28.39
N ILE A 101 7.01 8.99 27.30
CA ILE A 101 6.06 10.11 27.38
C ILE A 101 4.61 9.61 27.35
N LEU A 102 4.34 8.53 26.61
CA LEU A 102 3.01 7.93 26.53
C LEU A 102 2.68 7.06 27.76
N GLY A 103 3.68 6.68 28.56
CA GLY A 103 3.50 5.80 29.72
C GLY A 103 3.16 4.36 29.34
N ILE A 104 3.71 3.86 28.21
CA ILE A 104 3.49 2.52 27.67
C ILE A 104 4.80 1.73 27.60
N PRO A 105 4.76 0.37 27.45
CA PRO A 105 5.96 -0.42 27.28
C PRO A 105 6.74 -0.06 25.99
N GLU A 106 8.07 -0.10 26.03
CA GLU A 106 8.95 0.14 24.87
C GLU A 106 8.66 -0.84 23.71
N ASP A 107 8.44 -2.11 24.04
CA ASP A 107 8.13 -3.19 23.10
C ASP A 107 6.69 -3.17 22.57
N SER A 108 5.92 -2.12 22.88
CA SER A 108 4.63 -1.83 22.27
C SER A 108 4.67 -0.69 21.23
N VAL A 109 5.87 -0.14 20.96
CA VAL A 109 6.05 0.97 20.00
C VAL A 109 6.71 0.46 18.71
N LEU A 110 5.95 0.49 17.63
CA LEU A 110 6.40 0.21 16.26
C LEU A 110 7.05 1.47 15.67
N VAL A 111 8.01 1.28 14.75
CA VAL A 111 8.79 2.38 14.17
C VAL A 111 8.89 2.20 12.66
N ALA A 112 8.52 3.20 11.89
CA ALA A 112 8.64 3.18 10.44
C ALA A 112 9.47 4.36 9.92
N SER A 113 10.22 4.13 8.84
CA SER A 113 11.05 5.17 8.21
C SER A 113 10.96 5.05 6.69
N THR A 114 11.03 6.18 5.98
CA THR A 114 11.06 6.21 4.51
C THR A 114 11.87 7.41 4.02
N GLY A 115 12.47 7.29 2.84
CA GLY A 115 13.27 8.35 2.20
C GLY A 115 14.66 7.85 1.79
N VAL A 116 15.68 8.66 2.03
CA VAL A 116 17.06 8.40 1.58
C VAL A 116 17.69 7.22 2.30
N ILE A 117 18.28 6.29 1.53
CA ILE A 117 19.03 5.13 2.01
C ILE A 117 20.49 5.51 2.34
N GLY A 118 21.09 4.89 3.35
CA GLY A 118 22.51 5.07 3.72
C GLY A 118 22.81 6.32 4.55
N LYS A 119 21.77 7.07 4.95
CA LYS A 119 21.90 8.24 5.81
C LYS A 119 21.47 7.93 7.24
N GLN A 120 22.27 8.39 8.20
CA GLN A 120 21.95 8.24 9.62
C GLN A 120 20.83 9.19 10.05
N LEU A 121 19.97 8.72 10.98
CA LEU A 121 18.87 9.52 11.50
C LEU A 121 19.36 10.63 12.45
N PRO A 122 18.86 11.85 12.34
CA PRO A 122 19.16 12.94 13.27
C PRO A 122 18.36 12.75 14.57
N MET A 123 18.88 11.95 15.50
CA MET A 123 18.13 11.51 16.68
C MET A 123 17.65 12.65 17.56
N ASP A 124 18.42 13.71 17.71
CA ASP A 124 18.00 14.91 18.45
C ASP A 124 16.70 15.51 17.90
N ILE A 125 16.56 15.51 16.56
CA ILE A 125 15.35 15.99 15.89
C ILE A 125 14.19 15.02 16.08
N LEU A 126 14.45 13.71 15.97
CA LEU A 126 13.41 12.68 16.15
C LEU A 126 12.85 12.69 17.58
N GLU A 127 13.72 12.69 18.59
CA GLU A 127 13.31 12.73 20.01
C GLU A 127 12.55 14.03 20.34
N ALA A 128 13.02 15.17 19.84
CA ALA A 128 12.28 16.44 19.96
C ALA A 128 10.93 16.40 19.23
N GLY A 129 10.88 15.74 18.07
CA GLY A 129 9.66 15.53 17.30
C GLY A 129 8.64 14.68 18.05
N VAL A 130 9.05 13.56 18.64
CA VAL A 130 8.20 12.72 19.49
C VAL A 130 7.60 13.53 20.64
N LYS A 131 8.43 14.31 21.35
CA LYS A 131 7.99 15.18 22.46
C LYS A 131 6.95 16.21 22.01
N LYS A 132 7.07 16.73 20.79
CA LYS A 132 6.11 17.69 20.23
C LYS A 132 4.81 17.01 19.78
N MET A 133 4.85 15.78 19.28
CA MET A 133 3.68 15.08 18.74
C MET A 133 2.72 14.61 19.83
N VAL A 134 3.23 14.09 20.95
CA VAL A 134 2.38 13.51 22.00
C VAL A 134 1.27 14.47 22.48
N PRO A 135 1.52 15.75 22.81
CA PRO A 135 0.45 16.67 23.20
C PRO A 135 -0.50 17.08 22.06
N LEU A 136 -0.19 16.73 20.82
CA LEU A 136 -1.01 17.00 19.62
C LEU A 136 -1.85 15.79 19.21
N LEU A 137 -1.69 14.64 19.85
CA LEU A 137 -2.49 13.44 19.57
C LEU A 137 -3.97 13.73 19.74
N SER A 138 -4.74 13.39 18.69
CA SER A 138 -6.17 13.66 18.64
C SER A 138 -6.88 12.60 17.79
N GLU A 139 -8.15 12.31 18.14
CA GLU A 139 -9.06 11.44 17.37
C GLU A 139 -9.69 12.16 16.16
N SER A 140 -9.36 13.44 15.95
CA SER A 140 -9.94 14.22 14.85
C SER A 140 -9.49 13.72 13.47
N GLU A 141 -10.37 13.83 12.48
CA GLU A 141 -10.04 13.57 11.06
C GLU A 141 -8.81 14.38 10.62
N VAL A 142 -8.73 15.66 11.05
CA VAL A 142 -7.58 16.53 10.74
C VAL A 142 -6.26 15.95 11.24
N ALA A 143 -6.23 15.35 12.43
CA ALA A 143 -5.03 14.72 12.97
C ALA A 143 -4.59 13.50 12.15
N GLY A 144 -5.55 12.66 11.71
CA GLY A 144 -5.31 11.56 10.78
C GLY A 144 -4.74 12.06 9.45
N THR A 145 -5.35 13.09 8.88
CA THR A 145 -4.86 13.74 7.64
C THR A 145 -3.44 14.29 7.79
N LEU A 146 -3.13 14.96 8.88
CA LEU A 146 -1.76 15.47 9.14
C LEU A 146 -0.75 14.34 9.25
N ALA A 147 -1.12 13.20 9.85
CA ALA A 147 -0.27 12.01 9.89
C ALA A 147 -0.04 11.45 8.48
N ALA A 148 -1.09 11.31 7.66
CA ALA A 148 -0.99 10.83 6.28
C ALA A 148 -0.09 11.74 5.40
N GLU A 149 -0.18 13.05 5.54
CA GLU A 149 0.70 14.00 4.86
C GLU A 149 2.16 13.91 5.34
N SER A 150 2.39 13.58 6.63
CA SER A 150 3.73 13.54 7.22
C SER A 150 4.56 12.33 6.77
N ILE A 151 3.94 11.26 6.29
CA ILE A 151 4.64 10.08 5.80
C ILE A 151 4.98 10.14 4.29
N MET A 152 4.45 11.11 3.55
CA MET A 152 4.70 11.29 2.11
C MET A 152 6.18 11.60 1.84
N THR A 153 6.66 11.19 0.66
CA THR A 153 8.00 11.55 0.14
C THR A 153 7.89 12.24 -1.22
N THR A 154 7.83 11.49 -2.29
CA THR A 154 7.59 11.96 -3.67
C THR A 154 6.10 11.92 -4.04
N ASP A 155 5.26 11.44 -3.14
CA ASP A 155 3.80 11.44 -3.30
C ASP A 155 3.28 12.85 -3.58
N THR A 156 2.32 12.97 -4.49
CA THR A 156 1.68 14.26 -4.83
C THR A 156 0.38 14.48 -4.05
N VAL A 157 -0.23 13.38 -3.58
CA VAL A 157 -1.46 13.40 -2.81
C VAL A 157 -1.37 12.47 -1.59
N LYS A 158 -2.01 12.88 -0.49
CA LYS A 158 -2.21 12.01 0.66
C LYS A 158 -3.18 10.85 0.31
N LYS A 159 -2.97 9.70 0.92
CA LYS A 159 -3.79 8.51 0.70
C LYS A 159 -4.35 8.05 2.03
N GLU A 160 -5.63 8.27 2.24
CA GLU A 160 -6.36 7.87 3.46
C GLU A 160 -7.80 7.49 3.14
N ILE A 161 -8.35 6.49 3.82
CA ILE A 161 -9.71 5.99 3.66
C ILE A 161 -10.20 5.38 4.96
N ALA A 162 -11.52 5.40 5.17
CA ALA A 162 -12.16 4.66 6.24
C ALA A 162 -13.49 4.04 5.80
N VAL A 163 -13.83 2.90 6.40
CA VAL A 163 -15.09 2.21 6.19
C VAL A 163 -15.71 1.77 7.50
N GLU A 164 -17.03 1.67 7.52
CA GLU A 164 -17.82 1.06 8.59
C GLU A 164 -18.49 -0.22 8.08
N THR A 165 -18.50 -1.25 8.91
CA THR A 165 -19.23 -2.49 8.69
C THR A 165 -19.94 -2.89 9.99
N GLU A 166 -20.80 -3.92 9.94
CA GLU A 166 -21.49 -4.47 11.10
C GLU A 166 -20.97 -5.89 11.37
N ILE A 167 -20.47 -6.13 12.59
CA ILE A 167 -19.95 -7.41 13.09
C ILE A 167 -20.60 -7.67 14.44
N ASP A 168 -21.22 -8.83 14.61
CA ASP A 168 -21.92 -9.20 15.84
C ASP A 168 -22.94 -8.11 16.31
N GLY A 169 -23.65 -7.49 15.37
CA GLY A 169 -24.57 -6.39 15.65
C GLY A 169 -23.91 -5.10 16.18
N LYS A 170 -22.57 -5.01 16.10
CA LYS A 170 -21.79 -3.83 16.48
C LYS A 170 -21.24 -3.13 15.24
N LYS A 171 -21.18 -1.81 15.31
CA LYS A 171 -20.49 -1.01 14.31
C LYS A 171 -18.98 -1.15 14.52
N VAL A 172 -18.30 -1.65 13.50
CA VAL A 172 -16.84 -1.78 13.43
C VAL A 172 -16.33 -0.83 12.36
N THR A 173 -15.26 -0.13 12.68
CA THR A 173 -14.60 0.82 11.77
C THR A 173 -13.22 0.34 11.42
N ILE A 174 -12.85 0.46 10.15
CA ILE A 174 -11.50 0.23 9.65
C ILE A 174 -11.04 1.49 8.94
N GLY A 175 -9.93 2.06 9.39
CA GLY A 175 -9.32 3.23 8.77
C GLY A 175 -7.89 2.96 8.34
N GLY A 176 -7.45 3.54 7.25
CA GLY A 176 -6.10 3.35 6.75
C GLY A 176 -5.49 4.59 6.15
N MET A 177 -4.16 4.66 6.17
CA MET A 177 -3.35 5.60 5.41
C MET A 177 -2.14 4.90 4.82
N CYS A 178 -1.64 5.39 3.68
CA CYS A 178 -0.40 4.89 3.11
C CYS A 178 0.39 5.98 2.38
N LYS A 179 1.64 5.67 2.10
CA LYS A 179 2.49 6.42 1.16
C LYS A 179 3.14 5.47 0.18
N GLY A 180 3.40 5.98 -1.00
CA GLY A 180 4.12 5.29 -2.05
C GLY A 180 3.90 5.96 -3.39
N SER A 181 4.97 6.18 -4.14
CA SER A 181 4.97 6.83 -5.45
C SER A 181 6.12 6.31 -6.33
N GLY A 182 7.33 6.14 -5.80
CA GLY A 182 8.49 5.52 -6.47
C GLY A 182 9.10 4.38 -5.65
N MET A 183 9.93 3.55 -6.30
CA MET A 183 10.46 2.29 -5.79
C MET A 183 9.30 1.36 -5.37
N ILE A 184 8.34 1.13 -6.31
CA ILE A 184 7.11 0.40 -6.07
C ILE A 184 7.02 -0.84 -6.97
N HIS A 185 7.40 -1.99 -6.43
CA HIS A 185 7.12 -3.34 -6.96
C HIS A 185 7.05 -4.34 -5.81
N PRO A 186 5.93 -4.40 -5.09
CA PRO A 186 5.84 -5.25 -3.91
C PRO A 186 5.92 -6.74 -4.26
N ASN A 187 6.89 -7.39 -3.62
CA ASN A 187 6.86 -8.83 -3.39
C ASN A 187 6.80 -9.00 -1.87
N MET A 188 5.61 -8.76 -1.28
CA MET A 188 5.33 -8.55 0.14
C MET A 188 5.62 -7.12 0.64
N CYS A 189 5.10 -6.09 -0.06
CA CYS A 189 5.01 -4.66 0.23
C CYS A 189 6.17 -3.77 -0.26
N THR A 190 5.84 -2.73 -1.09
CA THR A 190 6.76 -1.61 -1.41
C THR A 190 6.08 -0.28 -1.07
N MET A 191 5.90 0.00 0.23
CA MET A 191 5.23 1.21 0.71
C MET A 191 5.19 1.22 2.24
N LEU A 192 4.73 2.29 2.83
CA LEU A 192 4.30 2.28 4.22
C LEU A 192 2.78 2.36 4.25
N GLY A 193 2.14 1.38 4.88
CA GLY A 193 0.71 1.33 5.12
C GLY A 193 0.40 1.12 6.59
N PHE A 194 -0.52 1.90 7.10
CA PHE A 194 -0.99 1.79 8.47
C PHE A 194 -2.50 1.69 8.46
N VAL A 195 -2.99 0.60 9.04
CA VAL A 195 -4.44 0.33 9.13
C VAL A 195 -4.79 0.17 10.61
N THR A 196 -5.86 0.79 11.02
CA THR A 196 -6.41 0.75 12.39
C THR A 196 -7.83 0.25 12.36
N THR A 197 -8.22 -0.52 13.38
CA THR A 197 -9.60 -0.98 13.54
C THR A 197 -9.95 -1.14 15.01
N ASP A 198 -11.19 -0.92 15.32
CA ASP A 198 -11.75 -1.14 16.66
C ASP A 198 -12.35 -2.54 16.85
N VAL A 199 -12.22 -3.45 15.86
CA VAL A 199 -12.66 -4.84 15.94
C VAL A 199 -11.97 -5.60 17.07
N ASN A 200 -12.70 -6.49 17.73
CA ASN A 200 -12.16 -7.49 18.65
C ASN A 200 -11.95 -8.81 17.89
N ILE A 201 -10.70 -9.22 17.69
CA ILE A 201 -10.30 -10.36 16.87
C ILE A 201 -9.01 -10.97 17.41
N SER A 202 -8.83 -12.30 17.30
CA SER A 202 -7.61 -12.96 17.70
C SER A 202 -6.41 -12.53 16.84
N LYS A 203 -5.20 -12.58 17.42
CA LYS A 203 -3.96 -12.18 16.75
C LYS A 203 -3.70 -13.00 15.49
N GLU A 204 -3.98 -14.29 15.55
CA GLU A 204 -3.79 -15.25 14.46
C GLU A 204 -4.67 -14.90 13.26
N LEU A 205 -5.96 -14.68 13.49
CA LEU A 205 -6.91 -14.33 12.44
C LEU A 205 -6.66 -12.91 11.89
N LEU A 206 -6.23 -11.98 12.73
CA LEU A 206 -5.85 -10.63 12.29
C LEU A 206 -4.66 -10.70 11.33
N GLN A 207 -3.62 -11.48 11.67
CA GLN A 207 -2.45 -11.69 10.81
C GLN A 207 -2.82 -12.40 9.52
N GLU A 208 -3.69 -13.42 9.58
CA GLU A 208 -4.14 -14.14 8.40
C GLU A 208 -4.94 -13.23 7.45
N ALA A 209 -5.91 -12.46 7.97
CA ALA A 209 -6.70 -11.51 7.19
C ALA A 209 -5.80 -10.47 6.49
N LEU A 210 -4.80 -9.91 7.21
CA LEU A 210 -3.86 -8.99 6.61
C LEU A 210 -3.02 -9.65 5.52
N SER A 211 -2.47 -10.83 5.80
CA SER A 211 -1.59 -11.55 4.86
C SER A 211 -2.32 -11.92 3.57
N ASP A 212 -3.56 -12.38 3.67
CA ASP A 212 -4.38 -12.72 2.50
C ASP A 212 -4.79 -11.47 1.72
N SER A 213 -5.21 -10.41 2.40
CA SER A 213 -5.53 -9.13 1.75
C SER A 213 -4.34 -8.55 0.99
N VAL A 214 -3.13 -8.57 1.57
CA VAL A 214 -1.92 -8.01 0.94
C VAL A 214 -1.55 -8.72 -0.36
N LYS A 215 -1.78 -10.03 -0.46
CA LYS A 215 -1.50 -10.81 -1.69
C LYS A 215 -2.28 -10.30 -2.89
N ASP A 216 -3.53 -9.92 -2.68
CA ASP A 216 -4.46 -9.50 -3.74
C ASP A 216 -4.56 -7.98 -3.90
N THR A 217 -3.83 -7.22 -3.09
CA THR A 217 -3.85 -5.75 -3.11
C THR A 217 -2.45 -5.17 -3.34
N TYR A 218 -1.70 -4.88 -2.30
CA TYR A 218 -0.39 -4.23 -2.44
C TYR A 218 0.60 -5.05 -3.29
N ASN A 219 0.61 -6.38 -3.20
CA ASN A 219 1.47 -7.24 -4.02
C ASN A 219 1.12 -7.24 -5.51
N MET A 220 -0.01 -6.66 -5.86
CA MET A 220 -0.47 -6.51 -7.24
C MET A 220 -0.18 -5.13 -7.83
N VAL A 221 0.57 -4.27 -7.10
CA VAL A 221 0.97 -2.93 -7.58
C VAL A 221 2.37 -2.96 -8.19
N SER A 222 2.62 -2.16 -9.22
CA SER A 222 3.96 -1.83 -9.69
C SER A 222 4.02 -0.45 -10.34
N VAL A 223 4.96 0.40 -9.92
CA VAL A 223 5.28 1.67 -10.59
C VAL A 223 6.51 1.50 -11.46
N ASP A 224 7.61 0.97 -10.94
CA ASP A 224 8.93 0.96 -11.59
C ASP A 224 9.65 -0.39 -11.57
N GLY A 225 9.07 -1.41 -10.94
CA GLY A 225 9.67 -2.74 -10.86
C GLY A 225 10.70 -2.91 -9.73
N ASP A 226 10.94 -1.87 -8.91
CA ASP A 226 11.94 -1.89 -7.85
C ASP A 226 11.33 -2.16 -6.47
N THR A 227 11.83 -3.17 -5.74
CA THR A 227 11.37 -3.53 -4.40
C THR A 227 12.18 -2.79 -3.33
N SER A 228 11.49 -2.04 -2.46
CA SER A 228 12.11 -1.22 -1.41
C SER A 228 12.69 -2.04 -0.25
N THR A 229 13.54 -1.40 0.51
CA THR A 229 14.15 -1.92 1.76
C THR A 229 13.26 -1.76 2.99
N ASN A 230 12.21 -0.92 2.90
CA ASN A 230 11.45 -0.42 4.06
C ASN A 230 9.99 -0.87 4.10
N ASP A 231 9.51 -1.60 3.10
CA ASP A 231 8.10 -1.89 2.94
C ASP A 231 7.48 -2.55 4.15
N THR A 232 6.40 -1.94 4.61
CA THR A 232 5.71 -2.35 5.82
C THR A 232 4.23 -2.01 5.72
N VAL A 233 3.35 -2.99 5.97
CA VAL A 233 1.94 -2.75 6.30
C VAL A 233 1.70 -3.22 7.73
N LEU A 234 1.20 -2.32 8.57
CA LEU A 234 0.81 -2.61 9.95
C LEU A 234 -0.70 -2.49 10.09
N LEU A 235 -1.30 -3.47 10.77
CA LEU A 235 -2.72 -3.47 11.13
C LEU A 235 -2.83 -3.59 12.65
N LEU A 236 -3.47 -2.60 13.28
CA LEU A 236 -3.70 -2.52 14.73
C LEU A 236 -5.18 -2.67 15.03
N ALA A 237 -5.56 -3.63 15.88
CA ALA A 237 -6.92 -3.90 16.32
C ALA A 237 -7.02 -3.75 17.84
N ASN A 238 -7.83 -2.81 18.33
CA ASN A 238 -7.90 -2.47 19.75
C ASN A 238 -9.16 -2.99 20.49
N GLY A 239 -10.10 -3.63 19.80
CA GLY A 239 -11.27 -4.26 20.40
C GLY A 239 -12.36 -3.30 20.92
N GLN A 240 -12.25 -2.00 20.68
CA GLN A 240 -13.17 -1.01 21.27
C GLN A 240 -14.56 -0.93 20.59
N ALA A 241 -14.78 -1.66 19.50
CA ALA A 241 -16.13 -1.82 18.92
C ALA A 241 -17.06 -2.58 19.84
N GLY A 242 -16.50 -3.49 20.68
CA GLY A 242 -17.25 -4.25 21.68
C GLY A 242 -18.05 -5.42 21.08
N ASN A 243 -17.65 -5.92 19.91
CA ASN A 243 -18.11 -7.19 19.37
C ASN A 243 -17.51 -8.36 20.17
N ALA A 244 -18.15 -9.53 20.11
CA ALA A 244 -17.53 -10.76 20.58
C ALA A 244 -16.20 -11.00 19.82
N GLU A 245 -15.21 -11.53 20.51
CA GLU A 245 -13.90 -11.80 19.87
C GLU A 245 -14.08 -12.81 18.73
N ILE A 246 -13.61 -12.43 17.53
CA ILE A 246 -13.57 -13.32 16.39
C ILE A 246 -12.41 -14.30 16.57
N GLN A 247 -12.73 -15.58 16.84
CA GLN A 247 -11.76 -16.65 17.09
C GLN A 247 -11.74 -17.75 16.01
N GLU A 248 -12.64 -17.66 15.02
CA GLU A 248 -12.74 -18.60 13.90
C GLU A 248 -13.20 -17.92 12.63
N LYS A 249 -13.00 -18.54 11.48
CA LYS A 249 -13.46 -18.06 10.17
C LYS A 249 -14.97 -18.30 10.00
N ASN A 250 -15.75 -17.42 10.57
CA ASN A 250 -17.20 -17.38 10.48
C ASN A 250 -17.67 -16.19 9.63
N GLU A 251 -18.98 -15.92 9.57
CA GLU A 251 -19.56 -14.80 8.81
C GLU A 251 -19.01 -13.43 9.25
N ASP A 252 -18.73 -13.26 10.54
CA ASP A 252 -18.17 -11.99 11.07
C ASP A 252 -16.72 -11.79 10.63
N TYR A 253 -15.92 -12.87 10.57
CA TYR A 253 -14.58 -12.85 9.97
C TYR A 253 -14.63 -12.46 8.49
N GLU A 254 -15.56 -13.06 7.72
CA GLU A 254 -15.69 -12.76 6.29
C GLU A 254 -16.07 -11.28 6.05
N LYS A 255 -16.98 -10.72 6.86
CA LYS A 255 -17.33 -9.29 6.81
C LYS A 255 -16.14 -8.39 7.14
N PHE A 256 -15.33 -8.79 8.13
CA PHE A 256 -14.10 -8.07 8.46
C PHE A 256 -13.08 -8.14 7.33
N ALA A 257 -12.83 -9.33 6.80
CA ALA A 257 -11.87 -9.55 5.71
C ALA A 257 -12.28 -8.80 4.43
N GLU A 258 -13.57 -8.77 4.08
CA GLU A 258 -14.11 -7.98 2.97
C GLU A 258 -13.86 -6.49 3.17
N ALA A 259 -14.15 -5.95 4.35
CA ALA A 259 -13.97 -4.53 4.65
C ALA A 259 -12.49 -4.14 4.67
N LEU A 260 -11.61 -4.97 5.23
CA LEU A 260 -10.16 -4.80 5.19
C LEU A 260 -9.63 -4.87 3.75
N GLY A 261 -10.10 -5.83 2.95
CA GLY A 261 -9.78 -5.97 1.54
C GLY A 261 -10.14 -4.72 0.73
N TYR A 262 -11.29 -4.13 1.00
CA TYR A 262 -11.71 -2.88 0.36
C TYR A 262 -10.75 -1.71 0.70
N VAL A 263 -10.42 -1.52 1.98
CA VAL A 263 -9.47 -0.46 2.42
C VAL A 263 -8.12 -0.66 1.75
N ASN A 264 -7.56 -1.86 1.78
CA ASN A 264 -6.25 -2.16 1.20
C ASN A 264 -6.25 -2.04 -0.33
N THR A 265 -7.34 -2.44 -1.01
CA THR A 265 -7.48 -2.26 -2.47
C THR A 265 -7.50 -0.78 -2.84
N TRP A 266 -8.26 0.02 -2.10
CA TRP A 266 -8.33 1.46 -2.35
C TRP A 266 -6.95 2.10 -2.18
N LEU A 267 -6.24 1.81 -1.08
CA LEU A 267 -4.90 2.33 -0.82
C LEU A 267 -3.90 1.89 -1.89
N ALA A 268 -3.92 0.61 -2.28
CA ALA A 268 -3.05 0.05 -3.31
C ALA A 268 -3.25 0.72 -4.69
N LYS A 269 -4.51 0.91 -5.12
CA LYS A 269 -4.84 1.63 -6.36
C LYS A 269 -4.33 3.07 -6.34
N HIS A 270 -4.45 3.77 -5.20
CA HIS A 270 -4.01 5.17 -5.08
C HIS A 270 -2.49 5.31 -5.02
N ILE A 271 -1.75 4.28 -4.57
CA ILE A 271 -0.29 4.22 -4.74
C ILE A 271 0.06 4.16 -6.23
N ALA A 272 -0.59 3.27 -6.98
CA ALA A 272 -0.35 3.14 -8.42
C ALA A 272 -0.73 4.41 -9.19
N ALA A 273 -1.88 5.01 -8.87
CA ALA A 273 -2.38 6.23 -9.51
C ALA A 273 -1.49 7.45 -9.28
N ASP A 274 -0.80 7.51 -8.13
CA ASP A 274 0.13 8.58 -7.74
C ASP A 274 1.61 8.18 -7.98
N GLY A 275 1.86 7.26 -8.91
CA GLY A 275 3.22 6.90 -9.31
C GLY A 275 4.02 8.12 -9.79
N GLU A 276 5.35 8.13 -9.51
CA GLU A 276 6.22 9.26 -9.87
C GLU A 276 6.07 9.64 -11.34
N GLY A 277 5.59 10.88 -11.58
CA GLY A 277 5.37 11.40 -12.93
C GLY A 277 4.21 10.77 -13.71
N ALA A 278 3.37 9.94 -13.06
CA ALA A 278 2.24 9.28 -13.72
C ALA A 278 1.18 10.28 -14.20
N THR A 279 0.57 9.98 -15.35
CA THR A 279 -0.57 10.74 -15.89
C THR A 279 -1.84 9.90 -15.95
N ALA A 280 -1.72 8.55 -15.91
CA ALA A 280 -2.83 7.62 -15.92
C ALA A 280 -2.59 6.41 -15.01
N LEU A 281 -3.62 6.01 -14.27
CA LEU A 281 -3.69 4.70 -13.63
C LEU A 281 -3.91 3.64 -14.72
N PHE A 282 -3.08 2.61 -14.71
CA PHE A 282 -3.20 1.46 -15.59
C PHE A 282 -3.57 0.22 -14.78
N GLU A 283 -4.74 -0.33 -15.01
CA GLU A 283 -5.23 -1.56 -14.40
C GLU A 283 -5.15 -2.71 -15.43
N VAL A 284 -4.72 -3.88 -15.01
CA VAL A 284 -4.69 -5.09 -15.83
C VAL A 284 -5.50 -6.18 -15.16
N LYS A 285 -6.56 -6.64 -15.82
CA LYS A 285 -7.38 -7.78 -15.41
C LYS A 285 -7.06 -8.97 -16.27
N VAL A 286 -6.59 -10.06 -15.69
CA VAL A 286 -6.53 -11.36 -16.35
C VAL A 286 -7.70 -12.19 -15.84
N ILE A 287 -8.55 -12.64 -16.76
CA ILE A 287 -9.74 -13.44 -16.44
C ILE A 287 -9.70 -14.80 -17.13
N HIS A 288 -10.49 -15.72 -16.62
CA HIS A 288 -10.61 -17.09 -17.11
C HIS A 288 -9.26 -17.84 -17.16
N ALA A 289 -8.39 -17.60 -16.18
CA ALA A 289 -7.13 -18.33 -16.01
C ALA A 289 -7.38 -19.72 -15.42
N ALA A 290 -6.48 -20.66 -15.70
CA ALA A 290 -6.57 -22.03 -15.17
C ALA A 290 -6.46 -22.07 -13.62
N ASN A 291 -5.70 -21.14 -13.04
CA ASN A 291 -5.55 -20.96 -11.59
C ASN A 291 -5.11 -19.53 -11.26
N LYS A 292 -5.16 -19.18 -9.98
CA LYS A 292 -4.81 -17.85 -9.46
C LYS A 292 -3.36 -17.45 -9.76
N GLU A 293 -2.42 -18.39 -9.64
CA GLU A 293 -0.98 -18.14 -9.87
C GLU A 293 -0.73 -17.70 -11.33
N GLN A 294 -1.36 -18.37 -12.30
CA GLN A 294 -1.29 -18.01 -13.70
C GLN A 294 -1.82 -16.59 -13.94
N ALA A 295 -3.00 -16.26 -13.38
CA ALA A 295 -3.60 -14.94 -13.52
C ALA A 295 -2.71 -13.83 -12.93
N VAL A 296 -2.14 -14.06 -11.74
CA VAL A 296 -1.19 -13.15 -11.07
C VAL A 296 0.06 -12.96 -11.92
N THR A 297 0.67 -14.05 -12.40
CA THR A 297 1.90 -14.00 -13.21
C THR A 297 1.69 -13.20 -14.49
N LEU A 298 0.60 -13.44 -15.21
CA LEU A 298 0.28 -12.73 -16.44
C LEU A 298 -0.01 -11.25 -16.19
N SER A 299 -0.87 -10.92 -15.23
CA SER A 299 -1.24 -9.54 -14.94
C SER A 299 -0.04 -8.70 -14.46
N LYS A 300 0.81 -9.28 -13.61
CA LYS A 300 2.05 -8.61 -13.15
C LYS A 300 3.06 -8.43 -14.28
N SER A 301 3.20 -9.39 -15.19
CA SER A 301 4.09 -9.24 -16.34
C SER A 301 3.67 -8.10 -17.26
N ILE A 302 2.36 -7.94 -17.50
CA ILE A 302 1.84 -6.83 -18.31
C ILE A 302 2.09 -5.48 -17.62
N ILE A 303 1.74 -5.36 -16.32
CA ILE A 303 1.82 -4.09 -15.59
C ILE A 303 3.26 -3.60 -15.40
N THR A 304 4.26 -4.50 -15.40
CA THR A 304 5.68 -4.17 -15.26
C THR A 304 6.40 -3.93 -16.59
N SER A 305 5.74 -4.17 -17.73
CA SER A 305 6.34 -3.97 -19.05
C SER A 305 6.54 -2.49 -19.37
N ASN A 306 7.77 -2.02 -19.42
CA ASN A 306 8.10 -0.64 -19.79
C ASN A 306 7.51 -0.24 -21.16
N LEU A 307 7.54 -1.18 -22.14
CA LEU A 307 6.96 -0.91 -23.46
C LEU A 307 5.44 -0.76 -23.40
N THR A 308 4.75 -1.56 -22.59
CA THR A 308 3.30 -1.42 -22.38
C THR A 308 2.99 -0.10 -21.67
N LYS A 309 3.69 0.21 -20.59
CA LYS A 309 3.51 1.47 -19.85
C LYS A 309 3.77 2.71 -20.72
N ALA A 310 4.78 2.67 -21.59
CA ALA A 310 5.04 3.73 -22.57
C ALA A 310 3.94 3.83 -23.65
N ALA A 311 3.32 2.71 -24.03
CA ALA A 311 2.17 2.74 -24.97
C ALA A 311 0.95 3.41 -24.33
N ILE A 312 0.67 3.11 -23.04
CA ILE A 312 -0.40 3.79 -22.28
C ILE A 312 -0.16 5.29 -22.23
N PHE A 313 1.07 5.74 -21.93
CA PHE A 313 1.44 7.16 -21.98
C PHE A 313 1.20 7.79 -23.36
N GLY A 314 1.50 7.06 -24.43
CA GLY A 314 1.29 7.51 -25.81
C GLY A 314 -0.14 7.37 -26.32
N HIS A 315 -1.08 6.89 -25.52
CA HIS A 315 -2.45 6.53 -25.90
C HIS A 315 -2.50 5.58 -27.11
N ASP A 316 -1.50 4.68 -27.20
CA ASP A 316 -1.33 3.69 -28.25
C ASP A 316 -1.92 2.34 -27.80
N ALA A 317 -2.93 1.85 -28.48
CA ALA A 317 -3.57 0.57 -28.22
C ALA A 317 -2.67 -0.62 -28.62
N ASN A 318 -1.42 -0.61 -28.17
CA ASN A 318 -0.38 -1.53 -28.57
C ASN A 318 -0.56 -2.92 -27.94
N TRP A 319 -1.55 -3.64 -28.42
CA TRP A 319 -1.84 -5.00 -27.99
C TRP A 319 -0.65 -5.97 -28.17
N GLY A 320 0.19 -5.74 -29.18
CA GLY A 320 1.39 -6.55 -29.41
C GLY A 320 2.35 -6.51 -28.23
N ARG A 321 2.51 -5.36 -27.56
CA ARG A 321 3.34 -5.24 -26.34
C ARG A 321 2.72 -5.98 -25.15
N ILE A 322 1.39 -6.01 -25.05
CA ILE A 322 0.67 -6.76 -24.01
C ILE A 322 0.87 -8.26 -24.22
N LEU A 323 0.59 -8.78 -25.42
CA LEU A 323 0.79 -10.20 -25.72
C LEU A 323 2.26 -10.62 -25.57
N CYS A 324 3.20 -9.74 -25.97
CA CYS A 324 4.62 -9.98 -25.75
C CYS A 324 4.93 -10.10 -24.25
N ALA A 325 4.41 -9.20 -23.40
CA ALA A 325 4.58 -9.26 -21.96
C ALA A 325 3.98 -10.52 -21.34
N MET A 326 2.83 -10.97 -21.81
CA MET A 326 2.27 -12.26 -21.43
C MET A 326 3.17 -13.42 -21.86
N GLY A 327 3.68 -13.39 -23.09
CA GLY A 327 4.49 -14.46 -23.68
C GLY A 327 5.81 -14.74 -22.96
N TYR A 328 6.49 -13.72 -22.41
CA TYR A 328 7.71 -13.91 -21.64
C TYR A 328 7.49 -14.03 -20.13
N SER A 329 6.25 -14.01 -19.66
CA SER A 329 5.91 -14.05 -18.22
C SER A 329 6.33 -15.35 -17.51
N GLY A 330 6.54 -16.44 -18.25
CA GLY A 330 6.76 -17.79 -17.74
C GLY A 330 5.47 -18.59 -17.55
N ALA A 331 4.30 -17.95 -17.53
CA ALA A 331 3.01 -18.65 -17.48
C ALA A 331 2.70 -19.32 -18.85
N GLN A 332 2.10 -20.50 -18.81
CA GLN A 332 1.69 -21.21 -20.03
C GLN A 332 0.25 -20.86 -20.38
N PHE A 333 0.00 -20.41 -21.60
CA PHE A 333 -1.34 -20.16 -22.14
C PHE A 333 -1.33 -20.35 -23.67
N ASP A 334 -2.51 -20.41 -24.27
CA ASP A 334 -2.66 -20.52 -25.73
C ASP A 334 -2.86 -19.12 -26.32
N PRO A 335 -1.85 -18.52 -26.98
CA PRO A 335 -1.95 -17.18 -27.51
C PRO A 335 -2.99 -17.03 -28.62
N GLU A 336 -3.37 -18.14 -29.30
CA GLU A 336 -4.37 -18.15 -30.37
C GLU A 336 -5.82 -18.12 -29.83
N LYS A 337 -6.01 -18.14 -28.50
CA LYS A 337 -7.32 -18.07 -27.84
C LYS A 337 -7.53 -16.82 -26.99
N VAL A 338 -6.53 -15.94 -26.93
CA VAL A 338 -6.62 -14.74 -26.09
C VAL A 338 -7.55 -13.71 -26.71
N ASP A 339 -8.49 -13.19 -25.91
CA ASP A 339 -9.18 -11.95 -26.22
C ASP A 339 -8.58 -10.82 -25.38
N LEU A 340 -8.48 -9.62 -25.96
CA LEU A 340 -7.98 -8.44 -25.27
C LEU A 340 -8.89 -7.25 -25.47
N TYR A 341 -9.18 -6.55 -24.39
CA TYR A 341 -10.00 -5.35 -24.38
C TYR A 341 -9.26 -4.19 -23.71
N PHE A 342 -9.54 -2.97 -24.15
CA PHE A 342 -9.31 -1.77 -23.36
C PHE A 342 -10.64 -1.19 -22.88
N GLU A 343 -10.67 -0.76 -21.62
CA GLU A 343 -11.85 -0.19 -20.97
C GLU A 343 -11.47 1.09 -20.20
N SER A 344 -12.37 2.06 -20.21
CA SER A 344 -12.29 3.28 -19.40
C SER A 344 -13.68 3.88 -19.23
N ALA A 345 -13.78 5.07 -18.62
CA ALA A 345 -15.02 5.82 -18.57
C ALA A 345 -15.57 6.19 -19.98
N ALA A 346 -14.72 6.20 -21.01
CA ALA A 346 -15.09 6.50 -22.40
C ALA A 346 -15.71 5.30 -23.13
N GLY A 347 -15.61 4.08 -22.61
CA GLY A 347 -16.19 2.87 -23.20
C GLY A 347 -15.33 1.62 -23.06
N SER A 348 -15.68 0.57 -23.78
CA SER A 348 -14.96 -0.70 -23.87
C SER A 348 -14.78 -1.09 -25.33
N LEU A 349 -13.58 -1.52 -25.70
CA LEU A 349 -13.20 -1.87 -27.06
C LEU A 349 -12.42 -3.19 -27.10
N LYS A 350 -12.94 -4.19 -27.81
CA LYS A 350 -12.22 -5.42 -28.08
C LYS A 350 -11.19 -5.18 -29.20
N ILE A 351 -9.92 -5.36 -28.89
CA ILE A 351 -8.80 -5.14 -29.81
C ILE A 351 -8.20 -6.43 -30.36
N ILE A 352 -8.32 -7.54 -29.62
CA ILE A 352 -7.92 -8.88 -30.03
C ILE A 352 -9.09 -9.84 -29.80
N GLU A 353 -9.32 -10.74 -30.77
CA GLU A 353 -10.22 -11.88 -30.67
C GLU A 353 -9.48 -13.13 -31.14
N ASP A 354 -9.46 -14.18 -30.32
CA ASP A 354 -8.78 -15.44 -30.61
C ASP A 354 -7.35 -15.22 -31.19
N GLY A 355 -6.57 -14.37 -30.49
CA GLY A 355 -5.18 -14.06 -30.81
C GLY A 355 -4.97 -13.13 -32.01
N VAL A 356 -6.03 -12.68 -32.69
CA VAL A 356 -5.96 -11.88 -33.92
C VAL A 356 -6.60 -10.50 -33.71
N ALA A 357 -6.00 -9.47 -34.32
CA ALA A 357 -6.56 -8.11 -34.27
C ALA A 357 -7.94 -8.01 -34.92
N THR A 358 -8.88 -7.34 -34.25
CA THR A 358 -10.28 -7.21 -34.67
C THR A 358 -10.51 -6.17 -35.79
N GLY A 359 -9.49 -5.38 -36.14
CA GLY A 359 -9.65 -4.23 -37.04
C GLY A 359 -10.39 -3.06 -36.40
N TYR A 360 -10.18 -2.87 -35.10
CA TYR A 360 -10.76 -1.79 -34.28
C TYR A 360 -10.44 -0.38 -34.81
N SER A 361 -11.22 0.60 -34.38
CA SER A 361 -10.97 2.02 -34.69
C SER A 361 -9.84 2.59 -33.77
N GLU A 362 -8.78 3.08 -34.40
CA GLU A 362 -7.70 3.78 -33.67
C GLU A 362 -8.21 5.06 -32.99
N GLU A 363 -9.17 5.77 -33.57
CA GLU A 363 -9.78 6.96 -32.96
C GLU A 363 -10.53 6.59 -31.67
N GLU A 364 -11.30 5.51 -31.68
CA GLU A 364 -12.02 5.01 -30.52
C GLU A 364 -11.05 4.50 -29.45
N ALA A 365 -10.01 3.75 -29.83
CA ALA A 365 -8.97 3.28 -28.94
C ALA A 365 -8.24 4.44 -28.25
N THR A 366 -7.83 5.47 -29.01
CA THR A 366 -7.19 6.67 -28.47
C THR A 366 -8.10 7.39 -27.47
N LYS A 367 -9.40 7.49 -27.75
CA LYS A 367 -10.36 8.10 -26.84
C LYS A 367 -10.43 7.35 -25.50
N ILE A 368 -10.47 6.01 -25.54
CA ILE A 368 -10.49 5.17 -24.33
C ILE A 368 -9.19 5.32 -23.54
N LEU A 369 -8.04 5.30 -24.22
CA LEU A 369 -6.72 5.39 -23.59
C LEU A 369 -6.35 6.80 -23.11
N SER A 370 -7.10 7.83 -23.50
CA SER A 370 -6.90 9.22 -23.02
C SER A 370 -7.53 9.50 -21.66
N GLU A 371 -8.25 8.53 -21.09
CA GLU A 371 -8.84 8.66 -19.75
C GLU A 371 -7.77 8.46 -18.65
N LYS A 372 -8.04 9.01 -17.46
CA LYS A 372 -7.13 8.90 -16.32
C LYS A 372 -7.03 7.51 -15.71
N GLU A 373 -8.03 6.68 -15.94
CA GLU A 373 -8.06 5.28 -15.50
C GLU A 373 -8.33 4.40 -16.72
N VAL A 374 -7.36 3.57 -17.06
CA VAL A 374 -7.40 2.65 -18.20
C VAL A 374 -7.24 1.23 -17.71
N THR A 375 -8.11 0.34 -18.14
CA THR A 375 -8.05 -1.08 -17.85
C THR A 375 -7.77 -1.87 -19.12
N ALA A 376 -6.76 -2.74 -19.10
CA ALA A 376 -6.60 -3.81 -20.07
C ALA A 376 -7.21 -5.10 -19.50
N VAL A 377 -8.13 -5.74 -20.21
CA VAL A 377 -8.71 -7.03 -19.83
C VAL A 377 -8.21 -8.10 -20.77
N ALA A 378 -7.48 -9.09 -20.25
CA ALA A 378 -7.00 -10.25 -20.98
C ALA A 378 -7.81 -11.48 -20.57
N ASP A 379 -8.64 -11.99 -21.48
CA ASP A 379 -9.37 -13.23 -21.32
C ASP A 379 -8.57 -14.37 -21.96
N ILE A 380 -8.10 -15.30 -21.14
CA ILE A 380 -7.24 -16.40 -21.61
C ILE A 380 -7.97 -17.73 -21.79
N LYS A 381 -9.26 -17.79 -21.50
CA LYS A 381 -10.20 -18.91 -21.80
C LYS A 381 -9.70 -20.30 -21.32
N MET A 382 -9.08 -20.37 -20.16
CA MET A 382 -8.49 -21.61 -19.62
C MET A 382 -9.16 -22.12 -18.33
N GLY A 383 -10.00 -21.33 -17.67
CA GLY A 383 -10.65 -21.68 -16.40
C GLY A 383 -11.50 -20.56 -15.84
N GLU A 384 -11.59 -20.46 -14.51
CA GLU A 384 -12.44 -19.48 -13.82
C GLU A 384 -11.64 -18.50 -12.95
N ALA A 385 -10.33 -18.70 -12.83
CA ALA A 385 -9.51 -17.86 -11.96
C ALA A 385 -9.24 -16.49 -12.60
N CYS A 386 -9.07 -15.49 -11.74
CA CYS A 386 -8.77 -14.13 -12.15
C CYS A 386 -7.76 -13.45 -11.21
N ALA A 387 -7.10 -12.40 -11.72
CA ALA A 387 -6.30 -11.49 -10.93
C ALA A 387 -6.34 -10.08 -11.54
N THR A 388 -6.20 -9.07 -10.68
CA THR A 388 -6.09 -7.67 -11.09
C THR A 388 -4.76 -7.11 -10.57
N ALA A 389 -4.01 -6.42 -11.43
CA ALA A 389 -2.80 -5.71 -11.09
C ALA A 389 -2.95 -4.21 -11.42
N TRP A 390 -2.28 -3.37 -10.64
CA TRP A 390 -2.33 -1.91 -10.80
C TRP A 390 -0.95 -1.33 -11.01
N GLY A 391 -0.84 -0.38 -11.90
CA GLY A 391 0.35 0.41 -12.17
C GLY A 391 -0.02 1.75 -12.75
N CYS A 392 0.93 2.39 -13.37
CA CYS A 392 0.74 3.65 -14.07
C CYS A 392 1.46 3.62 -15.42
N ASP A 393 1.22 4.59 -16.25
CA ASP A 393 2.00 4.86 -17.45
C ASP A 393 3.47 5.17 -17.13
N LEU A 394 4.34 5.17 -18.15
CA LEU A 394 5.75 5.54 -18.03
C LEU A 394 6.00 6.83 -18.81
N THR A 395 6.29 7.90 -18.08
CA THR A 395 6.42 9.26 -18.63
C THR A 395 7.87 9.76 -18.61
N TYR A 396 8.13 10.87 -19.28
CA TYR A 396 9.42 11.57 -19.20
C TYR A 396 9.68 12.12 -17.78
N ASP A 397 8.62 12.48 -17.05
CA ASP A 397 8.75 13.03 -15.71
C ASP A 397 9.24 12.00 -14.70
N TYR A 398 8.94 10.70 -14.88
CA TYR A 398 9.55 9.64 -14.08
C TYR A 398 11.09 9.69 -14.12
N VAL A 399 11.65 9.78 -15.32
CA VAL A 399 13.11 9.85 -15.49
C VAL A 399 13.67 11.14 -14.89
N LYS A 400 12.99 12.28 -15.10
CA LYS A 400 13.40 13.57 -14.57
C LYS A 400 13.42 13.59 -13.04
N ILE A 401 12.34 13.11 -12.39
CA ILE A 401 12.23 13.04 -10.93
C ILE A 401 13.38 12.20 -10.37
N ASN A 402 13.61 10.98 -10.92
CA ASN A 402 14.61 10.06 -10.40
C ASN A 402 16.06 10.47 -10.73
N ALA A 403 16.31 11.19 -11.83
CA ALA A 403 17.62 11.74 -12.15
C ALA A 403 18.03 12.85 -11.17
N ASP A 404 17.06 13.62 -10.66
CA ASP A 404 17.29 14.73 -9.72
C ASP A 404 17.13 14.32 -8.24
N TYR A 405 16.56 13.13 -7.97
CA TYR A 405 16.43 12.59 -6.61
C TYR A 405 17.79 12.17 -6.08
N ARG A 406 18.46 13.11 -5.42
CA ARG A 406 19.76 12.88 -4.79
C ARG A 406 19.61 12.72 -3.29
N SER A 407 20.21 11.66 -2.83
CA SER A 407 20.40 11.39 -1.41
C SER A 407 21.34 12.39 -0.73
#